data_3eb7f7d7f6d2f4387c53b85a655f129f
#
_entry.id   3eb7f7d7f6d2f4387c53b85a655f129f
#
_cell.length_a   1.000
_cell.length_b   1.000
_cell.length_c   1.000
_cell.angle_alpha   90.00
_cell.angle_beta   90.00
_cell.angle_gamma   90.00
#
_symmetry.space_group_name_H-M   'P 1'
#
loop_
_entity.id
_entity.type
_entity.pdbx_description
1 polymer ?
#
loop_
_entity_poly.entity_id
_entity_poly.type
_entity_poly.pdbx_seq_one_letter_code
_entity_poly.pdbx_strand_id
1 'polypeptide(L)'
;MRSGTVMRADGRRWASRCWRASTFWSRMRGLLGRKGLEPGEALLIDRCGSVHTVGMRFALDLVFVDRAWRVLRVVRGVPPGRWMVSGGWRAARVYESEAGRLDCGGLAVGETLRWEADGNGPARG
;
A
#
# COMPACT_ATOMS: atom_id res chain seq x y z
N MET A 1 -8.21 -6.77 -9.50
CA MET A 1 -7.96 -6.01 -8.25
C MET A 1 -9.21 -5.24 -7.88
N ARG A 2 -9.41 -5.06 -6.59
CA ARG A 2 -10.55 -4.28 -6.10
C ARG A 2 -10.09 -2.89 -5.71
N SER A 3 -10.92 -1.89 -5.97
CA SER A 3 -10.58 -0.53 -5.59
C SER A 3 -11.27 -0.11 -4.30
N GLY A 4 -10.65 0.78 -3.59
CA GLY A 4 -11.16 1.30 -2.33
C GLY A 4 -10.43 2.55 -1.91
N THR A 5 -10.66 2.94 -0.68
CA THR A 5 -9.97 4.06 -0.03
C THR A 5 -9.36 3.56 1.26
N VAL A 6 -8.38 4.28 1.78
CA VAL A 6 -7.77 3.94 3.06
C VAL A 6 -7.98 5.08 4.02
N MET A 7 -8.55 4.75 5.19
CA MET A 7 -8.86 5.71 6.24
C MET A 7 -7.94 5.50 7.44
N ARG A 8 -7.54 6.59 8.05
CA ARG A 8 -6.81 6.56 9.31
C ARG A 8 -7.79 6.40 10.48
N ALA A 9 -7.25 6.02 11.62
CA ALA A 9 -8.06 5.79 12.81
C ALA A 9 -8.83 7.04 13.25
N ASP A 10 -8.32 8.23 12.96
CA ASP A 10 -8.99 9.49 13.31
C ASP A 10 -10.06 9.90 12.30
N GLY A 11 -10.33 9.07 11.31
CA GLY A 11 -11.35 9.34 10.30
C GLY A 11 -10.84 10.09 9.08
N ARG A 12 -9.59 10.51 9.07
CA ARG A 12 -9.04 11.19 7.90
C ARG A 12 -8.69 10.17 6.83
N ARG A 13 -8.89 10.56 5.58
CA ARG A 13 -8.51 9.72 4.44
C ARG A 13 -7.00 9.78 4.25
N TRP A 14 -6.36 8.62 4.15
CA TRP A 14 -4.94 8.55 3.87
C TRP A 14 -4.68 8.34 2.36
N ALA A 15 -5.39 7.39 1.76
CA ALA A 15 -5.29 7.16 0.32
C ALA A 15 -6.66 7.34 -0.31
N SER A 16 -6.75 8.19 -1.33
CA SER A 16 -8.01 8.46 -2.01
C SER A 16 -8.42 7.33 -2.94
N ARG A 17 -7.45 6.55 -3.39
CA ARG A 17 -7.70 5.36 -4.19
C ARG A 17 -6.67 4.30 -3.83
N CYS A 18 -7.14 3.13 -3.47
CA CYS A 18 -6.26 2.03 -3.12
C CYS A 18 -6.74 0.76 -3.81
N TRP A 19 -5.89 0.23 -4.67
CA TRP A 19 -6.15 -1.03 -5.36
C TRP A 19 -5.69 -2.16 -4.46
N ARG A 20 -6.55 -3.16 -4.25
CA ARG A 20 -6.21 -4.30 -3.40
C ARG A 20 -5.95 -5.52 -4.28
N ALA A 21 -4.76 -6.06 -4.17
CA ALA A 21 -4.33 -7.24 -4.89
C ALA A 21 -4.12 -8.39 -3.92
N SER A 22 -4.51 -9.59 -4.33
CA SER A 22 -4.38 -10.76 -3.47
C SER A 22 -2.99 -11.36 -3.51
N THR A 23 -2.19 -11.05 -4.52
CA THR A 23 -0.85 -11.61 -4.65
C THR A 23 0.14 -10.55 -5.12
N PHE A 24 1.41 -10.78 -4.76
CA PHE A 24 2.50 -9.95 -5.22
C PHE A 24 2.60 -9.93 -6.75
N TRP A 25 2.39 -11.08 -7.38
CA TRP A 25 2.51 -11.18 -8.84
C TRP A 25 1.44 -10.40 -9.57
N SER A 26 0.21 -10.39 -9.05
CA SER A 26 -0.86 -9.58 -9.63
C SER A 26 -0.49 -8.10 -9.63
N ARG A 27 0.07 -7.64 -8.51
CA ARG A 27 0.51 -6.26 -8.37
C ARG A 27 1.64 -5.94 -9.33
N MET A 28 2.66 -6.80 -9.41
CA MET A 28 3.80 -6.57 -10.29
C MET A 28 3.37 -6.45 -11.73
N ARG A 29 2.49 -7.35 -12.17
CA ARG A 29 2.00 -7.31 -13.54
C ARG A 29 1.27 -6.00 -13.82
N GLY A 30 0.49 -5.52 -12.87
CA GLY A 30 -0.23 -4.26 -13.04
C GLY A 30 0.68 -3.05 -13.08
N LEU A 31 1.78 -3.06 -12.30
CA LEU A 31 2.66 -1.90 -12.18
C LEU A 31 3.75 -1.81 -13.22
N LEU A 32 4.23 -2.95 -13.72
CA LEU A 32 5.38 -2.93 -14.63
C LEU A 32 5.15 -2.11 -15.90
N GLY A 33 3.90 -2.01 -16.34
CA GLY A 33 3.56 -1.21 -17.49
C GLY A 33 3.26 0.25 -17.19
N ARG A 34 3.31 0.65 -15.92
CA ARG A 34 2.93 2.02 -15.51
C ARG A 34 4.15 2.86 -15.27
N LYS A 35 4.02 4.14 -15.53
CA LYS A 35 5.09 5.11 -15.26
C LYS A 35 5.15 5.51 -13.80
N GLY A 36 4.10 5.22 -13.02
CA GLY A 36 4.03 5.54 -11.61
C GLY A 36 2.61 5.44 -11.09
N LEU A 37 2.42 5.82 -9.84
CA LEU A 37 1.12 5.92 -9.22
C LEU A 37 0.76 7.39 -9.07
N GLU A 38 -0.53 7.68 -9.24
CA GLU A 38 -1.00 9.06 -9.12
C GLU A 38 -0.95 9.53 -7.67
N PRO A 39 -0.95 10.86 -7.44
CA PRO A 39 -1.08 11.38 -6.08
C PRO A 39 -2.33 10.83 -5.42
N GLY A 40 -2.18 10.38 -4.18
CA GLY A 40 -3.28 9.79 -3.43
C GLY A 40 -3.57 8.32 -3.76
N GLU A 41 -2.84 7.74 -4.69
CA GLU A 41 -3.05 6.35 -5.12
C GLU A 41 -2.09 5.40 -4.43
N ALA A 42 -2.60 4.25 -4.00
CA ALA A 42 -1.80 3.21 -3.34
C ALA A 42 -2.21 1.84 -3.84
N LEU A 43 -1.34 0.87 -3.56
CA LEU A 43 -1.62 -0.54 -3.77
C LEU A 43 -1.54 -1.23 -2.43
N LEU A 44 -2.52 -2.08 -2.14
CA LEU A 44 -2.52 -2.91 -0.95
C LEU A 44 -2.35 -4.35 -1.38
N ILE A 45 -1.35 -5.03 -0.82
CA ILE A 45 -1.07 -6.42 -1.15
C ILE A 45 -1.29 -7.26 0.09
N ASP A 46 -2.21 -8.21 0.00
CA ASP A 46 -2.49 -9.15 1.07
C ASP A 46 -1.42 -10.24 1.13
N ARG A 47 -1.25 -10.83 2.29
CA ARG A 47 -0.34 -11.96 2.51
C ARG A 47 1.06 -11.65 2.02
N CYS A 48 1.52 -10.44 2.31
CA CYS A 48 2.81 -9.98 1.85
C CYS A 48 3.53 -9.25 2.97
N GLY A 49 4.60 -9.84 3.46
CA GLY A 49 5.41 -9.26 4.53
C GLY A 49 6.73 -8.70 4.05
N SER A 50 7.05 -8.87 2.78
CA SER A 50 8.26 -8.31 2.19
C SER A 50 8.03 -8.08 0.71
N VAL A 51 8.77 -7.13 0.13
CA VAL A 51 8.67 -6.82 -1.29
C VAL A 51 10.06 -6.64 -1.87
N HIS A 52 10.18 -6.78 -3.19
CA HIS A 52 11.36 -6.35 -3.92
C HIS A 52 10.94 -5.26 -4.90
N THR A 53 11.91 -4.44 -5.28
CA THR A 53 11.67 -3.37 -6.24
C THR A 53 12.47 -3.58 -7.53
N VAL A 54 12.95 -4.79 -7.74
CA VAL A 54 13.66 -5.16 -8.97
C VAL A 54 12.69 -5.06 -10.15
N GLY A 55 13.08 -4.32 -11.17
CA GLY A 55 12.23 -4.10 -12.34
C GLY A 55 11.29 -2.91 -12.23
N MET A 56 11.22 -2.27 -11.09
CA MET A 56 10.39 -1.08 -10.93
C MET A 56 11.02 0.12 -11.63
N ARG A 57 10.18 1.06 -12.06
CA ARG A 57 10.64 2.25 -12.77
C ARG A 57 10.66 3.50 -11.90
N PHE A 58 10.21 3.40 -10.65
CA PHE A 58 10.12 4.54 -9.75
C PHE A 58 10.32 4.07 -8.32
N ALA A 59 10.70 5.00 -7.45
CA ALA A 59 10.88 4.70 -6.03
C ALA A 59 9.52 4.53 -5.36
N LEU A 60 9.49 3.71 -4.32
CA LEU A 60 8.27 3.39 -3.58
C LEU A 60 8.38 3.82 -2.13
N ASP A 61 7.23 4.22 -1.57
CA ASP A 61 7.04 4.26 -0.12
C ASP A 61 6.25 3.02 0.26
N LEU A 62 6.67 2.36 1.34
CA LEU A 62 6.09 1.11 1.80
C LEU A 62 5.57 1.28 3.22
N VAL A 63 4.35 0.81 3.47
CA VAL A 63 3.77 0.80 4.81
C VAL A 63 3.37 -0.64 5.11
N PHE A 64 4.11 -1.28 6.01
CA PHE A 64 3.82 -2.64 6.42
C PHE A 64 2.87 -2.63 7.60
N VAL A 65 1.84 -3.46 7.53
CA VAL A 65 0.85 -3.60 8.60
C VAL A 65 0.72 -5.05 9.02
N ASP A 66 0.29 -5.25 10.27
CA ASP A 66 0.08 -6.60 10.78
C ASP A 66 -1.32 -7.11 10.44
N ARG A 67 -1.69 -8.26 10.97
CA ARG A 67 -2.98 -8.88 10.71
C ARG A 67 -4.15 -8.06 11.23
N ALA A 68 -3.89 -7.20 12.22
CA ALA A 68 -4.89 -6.29 12.78
C ALA A 68 -4.85 -4.91 12.12
N TRP A 69 -4.13 -4.77 11.01
CA TRP A 69 -4.04 -3.54 10.23
C TRP A 69 -3.31 -2.41 10.94
N ARG A 70 -2.49 -2.74 11.93
CA ARG A 70 -1.67 -1.74 12.62
C ARG A 70 -0.37 -1.54 11.87
N VAL A 71 0.03 -0.28 11.75
CA VAL A 71 1.28 0.09 11.09
C VAL A 71 2.46 -0.44 11.90
N LEU A 72 3.29 -1.24 11.25
CA LEU A 72 4.49 -1.80 11.88
C LEU A 72 5.74 -1.04 11.46
N ARG A 73 5.83 -0.70 10.20
CA ARG A 73 7.03 -0.09 9.65
C ARG A 73 6.67 0.74 8.43
N VAL A 74 7.28 1.92 8.35
CA VAL A 74 7.17 2.79 7.18
C VAL A 74 8.57 2.91 6.59
N VAL A 75 8.74 2.55 5.32
CA VAL A 75 10.02 2.65 4.62
C VAL A 75 9.81 3.57 3.44
N ARG A 76 10.47 4.72 3.46
CA ARG A 76 10.25 5.76 2.46
C ARG A 76 11.38 5.79 1.45
N GLY A 77 11.01 6.08 0.21
CA GLY A 77 11.98 6.32 -0.84
C GLY A 77 12.81 5.10 -1.23
N VAL A 78 12.19 3.92 -1.26
CA VAL A 78 12.89 2.71 -1.67
C VAL A 78 13.16 2.78 -3.17
N PRO A 79 14.43 2.82 -3.59
CA PRO A 79 14.73 2.93 -5.02
C PRO A 79 14.46 1.63 -5.76
N PRO A 80 14.32 1.68 -7.09
CA PRO A 80 14.25 0.46 -7.88
C PRO A 80 15.49 -0.41 -7.65
N GLY A 81 15.32 -1.71 -7.82
CA GLY A 81 16.45 -2.65 -7.75
C GLY A 81 16.75 -3.23 -6.39
N ARG A 82 15.95 -2.92 -5.39
CA ARG A 82 16.12 -3.53 -4.07
C ARG A 82 15.64 -4.96 -4.08
N TRP A 83 16.52 -5.85 -3.61
CA TRP A 83 16.24 -7.28 -3.64
C TRP A 83 15.16 -7.71 -2.65
N MET A 84 15.15 -7.09 -1.48
CA MET A 84 14.13 -7.39 -0.47
C MET A 84 14.04 -6.24 0.54
N VAL A 85 12.80 -5.84 0.84
CA VAL A 85 12.50 -4.92 1.93
C VAL A 85 11.45 -5.62 2.77
N SER A 86 11.80 -5.89 4.04
CA SER A 86 10.94 -6.65 4.94
C SER A 86 10.23 -5.73 5.94
N GLY A 87 8.99 -6.06 6.24
CA GLY A 87 8.25 -5.39 7.32
C GLY A 87 8.42 -6.08 8.67
N GLY A 88 9.18 -7.18 8.70
CA GLY A 88 9.35 -7.97 9.92
C GLY A 88 8.39 -9.16 9.96
N TRP A 89 8.58 -10.02 10.96
CA TRP A 89 7.84 -11.27 11.03
C TRP A 89 6.33 -11.11 11.28
N ARG A 90 5.92 -9.95 11.80
CA ARG A 90 4.49 -9.68 12.03
C ARG A 90 3.80 -9.10 10.81
N ALA A 91 4.55 -8.68 9.80
CA ALA A 91 3.98 -8.04 8.64
C ALA A 91 3.12 -9.04 7.85
N ALA A 92 1.88 -8.66 7.62
CA ALA A 92 0.92 -9.49 6.93
C ALA A 92 0.46 -8.87 5.62
N ARG A 93 0.56 -7.55 5.51
CA ARG A 93 0.15 -6.80 4.31
C ARG A 93 1.05 -5.60 4.14
N VAL A 94 1.09 -5.08 2.93
CA VAL A 94 1.86 -3.87 2.65
C VAL A 94 1.05 -2.96 1.75
N TYR A 95 1.10 -1.66 2.07
CA TYR A 95 0.63 -0.61 1.16
C TYR A 95 1.84 -0.07 0.43
N GLU A 96 1.70 0.12 -0.87
CA GLU A 96 2.76 0.69 -1.71
C GLU A 96 2.23 1.93 -2.40
N SER A 97 3.06 2.97 -2.44
CA SER A 97 2.76 4.17 -3.21
C SER A 97 4.05 4.64 -3.87
N GLU A 98 3.93 5.42 -4.93
CA GLU A 98 5.11 6.08 -5.48
C GLU A 98 5.62 7.06 -4.44
N ALA A 99 6.94 7.12 -4.28
CA ALA A 99 7.56 7.94 -3.24
C ALA A 99 7.07 9.39 -3.31
N GLY A 100 6.61 9.89 -2.17
CA GLY A 100 6.12 11.27 -2.05
C GLY A 100 4.66 11.48 -2.45
N ARG A 101 3.95 10.46 -2.90
CA ARG A 101 2.55 10.61 -3.34
C ARG A 101 1.53 10.54 -2.21
N LEU A 102 1.91 9.95 -1.08
CA LEU A 102 1.05 9.86 0.11
C LEU A 102 1.81 10.36 1.32
N ASP A 103 1.06 10.78 2.34
CA ASP A 103 1.67 11.25 3.58
C ASP A 103 2.07 10.07 4.46
N CYS A 104 3.11 9.35 4.03
CA CYS A 104 3.63 8.23 4.82
C CYS A 104 4.35 8.72 6.07
N GLY A 105 4.97 9.89 6.00
CA GLY A 105 5.69 10.45 7.15
C GLY A 105 4.77 10.86 8.29
N GLY A 106 3.49 11.08 8.00
CA GLY A 106 2.51 11.41 9.02
C GLY A 106 1.91 10.21 9.73
N LEU A 107 2.20 9.00 9.25
CA LEU A 107 1.68 7.80 9.89
C LEU A 107 2.52 7.44 11.11
N ALA A 108 1.84 7.05 12.19
CA ALA A 108 2.52 6.59 13.39
C ALA A 108 2.56 5.07 13.43
N VAL A 109 3.68 4.52 13.86
CA VAL A 109 3.75 3.08 14.14
C VAL A 109 2.73 2.76 15.22
N GLY A 110 1.93 1.73 14.98
CA GLY A 110 0.86 1.33 15.90
C GLY A 110 -0.51 1.85 15.54
N GLU A 111 -0.60 2.87 14.67
CA GLU A 111 -1.94 3.32 14.28
C GLU A 111 -2.58 2.32 13.32
N THR A 112 -3.89 2.27 13.33
CA THR A 112 -4.66 1.34 12.50
C THR A 112 -5.12 2.04 11.24
N LEU A 113 -4.89 1.39 10.10
CA LEU A 113 -5.43 1.84 8.82
C LEU A 113 -6.58 0.93 8.42
N ARG A 114 -7.58 1.49 7.75
CA ARG A 114 -8.74 0.72 7.32
C ARG A 114 -8.95 0.90 5.82
N TRP A 115 -8.97 -0.21 5.09
CA TRP A 115 -9.30 -0.21 3.68
C TRP A 115 -10.80 -0.39 3.54
N GLU A 116 -11.43 0.49 2.75
CA GLU A 116 -12.87 0.46 2.52
C GLU A 116 -13.10 0.30 1.02
N ALA A 117 -13.77 -0.77 0.66
CA ALA A 117 -14.06 -1.05 -0.75
C ALA A 117 -14.97 0.01 -1.32
N ASP A 118 -14.70 0.41 -2.56
CA ASP A 118 -15.54 1.36 -3.23
C ASP A 118 -16.86 0.76 -3.62
N GLY A 119 -17.81 1.60 -3.56
CA GLY A 119 -18.90 1.54 -4.46
C GLY A 119 -19.76 0.33 -4.47
N ASN A 120 -19.65 -0.52 -3.55
CA ASN A 120 -20.47 -1.69 -3.54
C ASN A 120 -21.63 -1.56 -2.61
N GLY A 121 -21.92 -0.39 -2.19
CA GLY A 121 -23.03 -0.19 -1.29
C GLY A 121 -24.35 -0.34 -2.00
N PRO A 122 -25.39 -0.62 -1.25
CA PRO A 122 -26.75 -0.76 -1.81
C PRO A 122 -27.24 0.53 -2.44
N ALA A 123 -26.57 1.60 -2.16
CA ALA A 123 -26.92 2.86 -2.78
C ALA A 123 -26.84 2.78 -4.27
N ARG A 124 -26.13 1.79 -4.73
CA ARG A 124 -26.11 1.59 -6.06
C ARG A 124 -27.19 0.76 -6.45
N GLY A 125 -27.73 0.11 -5.60
CA GLY A 125 -28.92 -0.70 -5.87
C GLY A 125 -30.11 0.18 -5.92
#